data_50ada21f244fb7eabbc933f0dcdacea6
#
_entry.id   50ada21f244fb7eabbc933f0dcdacea6
#
_cell.length_a   1.000
_cell.length_b   1.000
_cell.length_c   1.000
_cell.angle_alpha   90.00
_cell.angle_beta   90.00
_cell.angle_gamma   90.00
#
_symmetry.space_group_name_H-M   'P 1'
#
loop_
_entity.id
_entity.type
_entity.pdbx_description
1 polymer ?
#
loop_
_entity_poly.entity_id
_entity_poly.type
_entity_poly.pdbx_seq_one_letter_code
_entity_poly.pdbx_strand_id
1 'polypeptide(L)'
;MPAVDAEGQLSGLRLNLRIVSIVIFNFASYLTIGLPLAVLPGYVHDVMGFSAFWAGLVISLQYFATLLSRPHAGRYADLLGPKRIVVMGLCGCFLSGLSYLLAATGSDWPLVSLVLLCLGRVILGIGQSFAGTGSTLWGVGVVGSPHIGRVISWNGIVTYGAMAMGAPLGVVCYRYVGLQGLALAIMAVAAVAILCALPRAEVKAKKGKPMSFRAVLGRVWPYGMALALASAGFGVIATFITLFYDAKGWDGAAFALTLFSC
;
A
#
# COMPACT_ATOMS: atom_id res chain seq x y z
N MET A 1 37.74 2.23 2.11
CA MET A 1 37.42 0.80 2.14
C MET A 1 36.28 0.57 3.11
N PRO A 2 35.20 -0.15 2.74
CA PRO A 2 34.12 -0.41 3.66
C PRO A 2 34.58 -1.44 4.71
N ALA A 3 34.30 -1.14 5.98
CA ALA A 3 34.53 -2.10 7.06
C ALA A 3 33.64 -3.32 6.84
N VAL A 4 34.24 -4.41 6.45
CA VAL A 4 33.65 -5.75 6.38
C VAL A 4 34.15 -6.44 7.64
N ASP A 5 33.26 -7.03 8.42
CA ASP A 5 33.65 -7.84 9.57
C ASP A 5 34.50 -9.02 9.09
N ALA A 6 35.29 -9.63 9.97
CA ALA A 6 36.27 -10.67 9.64
C ALA A 6 35.72 -11.88 8.84
N GLU A 7 34.40 -11.99 8.70
CA GLU A 7 33.69 -13.03 7.94
C GLU A 7 33.03 -12.53 6.65
N GLY A 8 33.32 -11.31 6.18
CA GLY A 8 32.74 -10.79 4.94
C GLY A 8 31.27 -10.35 5.04
N GLN A 9 30.70 -10.27 6.24
CA GLN A 9 29.32 -9.83 6.46
C GLN A 9 29.22 -8.31 6.51
N LEU A 10 28.13 -7.76 5.94
CA LEU A 10 27.82 -6.34 6.06
C LEU A 10 27.49 -6.00 7.51
N SER A 11 28.06 -4.90 8.05
CA SER A 11 27.64 -4.40 9.36
C SER A 11 26.12 -4.22 9.40
N GLY A 12 25.49 -4.48 10.55
CA GLY A 12 24.04 -4.45 10.69
C GLY A 12 23.38 -3.15 10.20
N LEU A 13 24.07 -2.01 10.37
CA LEU A 13 23.63 -0.70 9.89
C LEU A 13 23.58 -0.64 8.36
N ARG A 14 24.64 -1.09 7.69
CA ARG A 14 24.72 -1.08 6.21
C ARG A 14 23.66 -2.00 5.59
N LEU A 15 23.44 -3.14 6.21
CA LEU A 15 22.40 -4.07 5.80
C LEU A 15 21.02 -3.41 5.89
N ASN A 16 20.70 -2.77 7.02
CA ASN A 16 19.44 -2.05 7.20
C ASN A 16 19.28 -0.92 6.18
N LEU A 17 20.32 -0.11 5.94
CA LEU A 17 20.27 0.96 4.94
C LEU A 17 20.00 0.42 3.51
N ARG A 18 20.60 -0.72 3.15
CA ARG A 18 20.30 -1.38 1.88
C ARG A 18 18.84 -1.85 1.79
N ILE A 19 18.31 -2.43 2.85
CA ILE A 19 16.91 -2.85 2.90
C ILE A 19 16.00 -1.63 2.75
N VAL A 20 16.19 -0.61 3.60
CA VAL A 20 15.38 0.62 3.59
C VAL A 20 15.40 1.30 2.23
N SER A 21 16.55 1.32 1.55
CA SER A 21 16.69 1.94 0.22
C SER A 21 15.82 1.28 -0.86
N ILE A 22 15.31 0.07 -0.62
CA ILE A 22 14.39 -0.65 -1.52
C ILE A 22 12.96 -0.62 -0.99
N VAL A 23 12.76 -0.87 0.31
CA VAL A 23 11.39 -0.91 0.87
C VAL A 23 10.75 0.49 0.92
N ILE A 24 11.53 1.57 0.72
CA ILE A 24 11.01 2.94 0.58
C ILE A 24 10.01 3.06 -0.60
N PHE A 25 10.12 2.24 -1.64
CA PHE A 25 9.15 2.20 -2.73
C PHE A 25 7.81 1.61 -2.28
N ASN A 26 7.84 0.68 -1.33
CA ASN A 26 6.64 0.20 -0.67
C ASN A 26 6.02 1.28 0.22
N PHE A 27 6.86 2.06 0.96
CA PHE A 27 6.39 3.22 1.70
C PHE A 27 5.65 4.21 0.79
N ALA A 28 6.24 4.58 -0.36
CA ALA A 28 5.59 5.48 -1.31
C ALA A 28 4.24 4.93 -1.79
N SER A 29 4.16 3.64 -2.14
CA SER A 29 2.92 3.00 -2.55
C SER A 29 1.85 3.04 -1.43
N TYR A 30 2.21 2.74 -0.18
CA TYR A 30 1.26 2.80 0.94
C TYR A 30 0.89 4.23 1.35
N LEU A 31 1.78 5.19 1.13
CA LEU A 31 1.47 6.60 1.34
C LEU A 31 0.36 7.06 0.38
N THR A 32 0.39 6.61 -0.89
CA THR A 32 -0.69 6.90 -1.84
C THR A 32 -2.04 6.25 -1.46
N ILE A 33 -2.02 5.22 -0.61
CA ILE A 33 -3.23 4.64 -0.02
C ILE A 33 -3.69 5.44 1.20
N GLY A 34 -2.75 5.79 2.08
CA GLY A 34 -3.05 6.51 3.32
C GLY A 34 -3.63 7.90 3.08
N LEU A 35 -3.11 8.63 2.07
CA LEU A 35 -3.56 9.96 1.72
C LEU A 35 -5.09 10.06 1.52
N PRO A 36 -5.74 9.24 0.68
CA PRO A 36 -7.19 9.34 0.47
C PRO A 36 -8.02 8.60 1.52
N LEU A 37 -7.41 7.78 2.37
CA LEU A 37 -8.14 6.86 3.26
C LEU A 37 -9.08 7.59 4.23
N ALA A 38 -8.62 8.68 4.83
CA ALA A 38 -9.40 9.47 5.79
C ALA A 38 -10.35 10.49 5.12
N VAL A 39 -10.16 10.77 3.83
CA VAL A 39 -10.87 11.83 3.10
C VAL A 39 -12.01 11.27 2.26
N LEU A 40 -11.75 10.19 1.52
CA LEU A 40 -12.71 9.70 0.51
C LEU A 40 -14.08 9.31 1.05
N PRO A 41 -14.22 8.67 2.24
CA PRO A 41 -15.56 8.34 2.75
C PRO A 41 -16.43 9.57 2.94
N GLY A 42 -15.91 10.61 3.60
CA GLY A 42 -16.60 11.88 3.79
C GLY A 42 -16.86 12.61 2.46
N TYR A 43 -15.89 12.60 1.53
CA TYR A 43 -16.10 13.22 0.23
C TYR A 43 -17.23 12.55 -0.55
N VAL A 44 -17.31 11.23 -0.58
CA VAL A 44 -18.38 10.50 -1.29
C VAL A 44 -19.73 10.68 -0.62
N HIS A 45 -19.76 10.71 0.73
CA HIS A 45 -21.00 10.81 1.48
C HIS A 45 -21.50 12.25 1.59
N ASP A 46 -20.66 13.15 2.10
CA ASP A 46 -21.08 14.50 2.50
C ASP A 46 -21.05 15.50 1.34
N VAL A 47 -20.07 15.36 0.42
CA VAL A 47 -19.90 16.30 -0.69
C VAL A 47 -20.65 15.84 -1.94
N MET A 48 -20.55 14.56 -2.29
CA MET A 48 -21.20 14.01 -3.48
C MET A 48 -22.66 13.57 -3.23
N GLY A 49 -23.09 13.44 -1.96
CA GLY A 49 -24.45 13.08 -1.57
C GLY A 49 -24.79 11.59 -1.74
N PHE A 50 -23.79 10.72 -1.93
CA PHE A 50 -24.03 9.28 -2.02
C PHE A 50 -24.20 8.64 -0.64
N SER A 51 -24.89 7.50 -0.59
CA SER A 51 -25.05 6.77 0.68
C SER A 51 -23.72 6.23 1.22
N ALA A 52 -23.66 5.94 2.52
CA ALA A 52 -22.52 5.30 3.16
C ALA A 52 -22.09 3.97 2.52
N PHE A 53 -23.06 3.26 1.86
CA PHE A 53 -22.75 2.06 1.09
C PHE A 53 -21.75 2.34 -0.05
N TRP A 54 -21.97 3.40 -0.81
CA TRP A 54 -21.06 3.80 -1.89
C TRP A 54 -19.69 4.24 -1.38
N ALA A 55 -19.66 4.96 -0.26
CA ALA A 55 -18.39 5.32 0.39
C ALA A 55 -17.58 4.08 0.81
N GLY A 56 -18.23 3.09 1.40
CA GLY A 56 -17.62 1.80 1.74
C GLY A 56 -17.20 1.01 0.51
N LEU A 57 -18.01 1.00 -0.55
CA LEU A 57 -17.69 0.32 -1.81
C LEU A 57 -16.42 0.89 -2.45
N VAL A 58 -16.29 2.21 -2.55
CA VAL A 58 -15.10 2.88 -3.09
C VAL A 58 -13.84 2.42 -2.35
N ILE A 59 -13.88 2.34 -1.01
CA ILE A 59 -12.72 1.88 -0.23
C ILE A 59 -12.46 0.38 -0.44
N SER A 60 -13.50 -0.45 -0.46
CA SER A 60 -13.38 -1.90 -0.55
C SER A 60 -12.85 -2.38 -1.90
N LEU A 61 -13.16 -1.68 -2.99
CA LEU A 61 -12.70 -2.02 -4.34
C LEU A 61 -11.17 -2.12 -4.43
N GLN A 62 -10.45 -1.25 -3.74
CA GLN A 62 -8.98 -1.32 -3.71
C GLN A 62 -8.49 -2.64 -3.11
N TYR A 63 -9.01 -3.02 -1.95
CA TYR A 63 -8.58 -4.26 -1.28
C TYR A 63 -8.94 -5.50 -2.10
N PHE A 64 -10.12 -5.49 -2.72
CA PHE A 64 -10.54 -6.55 -3.62
C PHE A 64 -9.62 -6.66 -4.84
N ALA A 65 -9.31 -5.54 -5.49
CA ALA A 65 -8.36 -5.50 -6.61
C ALA A 65 -6.95 -5.96 -6.21
N THR A 66 -6.49 -5.57 -5.01
CA THR A 66 -5.22 -6.04 -4.44
C THR A 66 -5.21 -7.55 -4.26
N LEU A 67 -6.28 -8.12 -3.69
CA LEU A 67 -6.39 -9.56 -3.47
C LEU A 67 -6.31 -10.34 -4.79
N LEU A 68 -7.08 -9.93 -5.79
CA LEU A 68 -7.13 -10.61 -7.09
C LEU A 68 -5.83 -10.45 -7.88
N SER A 69 -5.12 -9.34 -7.73
CA SER A 69 -3.87 -9.07 -8.47
C SER A 69 -2.62 -9.69 -7.83
N ARG A 70 -2.65 -10.11 -6.55
CA ARG A 70 -1.50 -10.70 -5.84
C ARG A 70 -0.84 -11.87 -6.56
N PRO A 71 -1.58 -12.89 -7.06
CA PRO A 71 -0.97 -13.99 -7.78
C PRO A 71 -0.27 -13.54 -9.07
N HIS A 72 -0.84 -12.56 -9.75
CA HIS A 72 -0.28 -11.99 -10.98
C HIS A 72 1.01 -11.22 -10.67
N ALA A 73 1.02 -10.39 -9.62
CA ALA A 73 2.21 -9.67 -9.18
C ALA A 73 3.39 -10.61 -8.89
N GLY A 74 3.15 -11.72 -8.18
CA GLY A 74 4.17 -12.75 -7.94
C GLY A 74 4.71 -13.35 -9.25
N ARG A 75 3.81 -13.78 -10.14
CA ARG A 75 4.20 -14.37 -11.44
C ARG A 75 4.99 -13.39 -12.31
N TYR A 76 4.55 -12.14 -12.39
CA TYR A 76 5.28 -11.13 -13.17
C TYR A 76 6.63 -10.76 -12.52
N ALA A 77 6.75 -10.83 -11.20
CA ALA A 77 8.03 -10.65 -10.52
C ALA A 77 9.06 -11.72 -10.93
N ASP A 78 8.60 -12.97 -11.03
CA ASP A 78 9.44 -14.08 -11.46
C ASP A 78 9.85 -13.98 -12.94
N LEU A 79 8.99 -13.43 -13.80
CA LEU A 79 9.21 -13.30 -15.24
C LEU A 79 10.03 -12.05 -15.62
N LEU A 80 9.65 -10.91 -15.10
CA LEU A 80 10.18 -9.59 -15.50
C LEU A 80 11.25 -9.06 -14.54
N GLY A 81 11.34 -9.64 -13.35
CA GLY A 81 12.18 -9.17 -12.27
C GLY A 81 11.47 -8.18 -11.32
N PRO A 82 11.87 -8.18 -10.05
CA PRO A 82 11.16 -7.44 -9.00
C PRO A 82 11.19 -5.92 -9.19
N LYS A 83 12.28 -5.34 -9.70
CA LYS A 83 12.36 -3.89 -9.96
C LYS A 83 11.29 -3.43 -10.95
N ARG A 84 11.12 -4.15 -12.06
CA ARG A 84 10.16 -3.77 -13.11
C ARG A 84 8.73 -3.75 -12.58
N ILE A 85 8.36 -4.73 -11.77
CA ILE A 85 7.02 -4.76 -11.20
C ILE A 85 6.81 -3.66 -10.13
N VAL A 86 7.86 -3.25 -9.40
CA VAL A 86 7.79 -2.07 -8.53
C VAL A 86 7.47 -0.82 -9.34
N VAL A 87 8.20 -0.60 -10.45
CA VAL A 87 7.95 0.55 -11.33
C VAL A 87 6.54 0.50 -11.91
N MET A 88 6.09 -0.67 -12.42
CA MET A 88 4.71 -0.85 -12.92
C MET A 88 3.67 -0.55 -11.83
N GLY A 89 3.91 -1.01 -10.60
CA GLY A 89 3.05 -0.73 -9.46
C GLY A 89 2.96 0.77 -9.13
N LEU A 90 4.10 1.45 -9.12
CA LEU A 90 4.16 2.90 -8.89
C LEU A 90 3.49 3.69 -10.04
N CYS A 91 3.61 3.24 -11.30
CA CYS A 91 2.83 3.79 -12.40
C CYS A 91 1.32 3.61 -12.17
N GLY A 92 0.88 2.47 -11.64
CA GLY A 92 -0.51 2.27 -11.21
C GLY A 92 -0.93 3.27 -10.12
N CYS A 93 -0.08 3.54 -9.12
CA CYS A 93 -0.34 4.57 -8.11
C CYS A 93 -0.47 5.97 -8.74
N PHE A 94 0.39 6.31 -9.71
CA PHE A 94 0.30 7.58 -10.44
C PHE A 94 -1.00 7.71 -11.22
N LEU A 95 -1.38 6.67 -11.97
CA LEU A 95 -2.63 6.64 -12.73
C LEU A 95 -3.87 6.71 -11.83
N SER A 96 -3.81 6.14 -10.63
CA SER A 96 -4.87 6.32 -9.63
C SER A 96 -5.02 7.79 -9.22
N GLY A 97 -3.91 8.49 -8.98
CA GLY A 97 -3.94 9.93 -8.71
C GLY A 97 -4.52 10.73 -9.87
N LEU A 98 -4.16 10.37 -11.11
CA LEU A 98 -4.75 10.98 -12.31
C LEU A 98 -6.27 10.75 -12.38
N SER A 99 -6.74 9.54 -12.06
CA SER A 99 -8.17 9.22 -12.01
C SER A 99 -8.91 10.09 -10.97
N TYR A 100 -8.30 10.34 -9.80
CA TYR A 100 -8.87 11.23 -8.79
C TYR A 100 -8.86 12.69 -9.23
N LEU A 101 -7.83 13.12 -9.96
CA LEU A 101 -7.78 14.46 -10.55
C LEU A 101 -8.91 14.67 -11.53
N LEU A 102 -9.14 13.68 -12.41
CA LEU A 102 -10.26 13.71 -13.35
C LEU A 102 -11.62 13.68 -12.65
N ALA A 103 -11.75 12.91 -11.55
CA ALA A 103 -12.95 12.92 -10.72
C ALA A 103 -13.20 14.30 -10.10
N ALA A 104 -12.15 15.00 -9.67
CA ALA A 104 -12.26 16.33 -9.10
C ALA A 104 -12.65 17.41 -10.11
N THR A 105 -12.24 17.27 -11.37
CA THR A 105 -12.62 18.20 -12.44
C THR A 105 -14.02 17.94 -13.00
N GLY A 106 -14.53 16.73 -12.82
CA GLY A 106 -15.88 16.30 -13.25
C GLY A 106 -16.97 16.49 -12.20
N SER A 107 -16.81 17.41 -11.25
CA SER A 107 -17.73 17.64 -10.12
C SER A 107 -19.19 17.90 -10.52
N ASP A 108 -19.43 18.45 -11.73
CA ASP A 108 -20.77 18.69 -12.26
C ASP A 108 -21.54 17.41 -12.62
N TRP A 109 -20.83 16.28 -12.67
CA TRP A 109 -21.39 14.96 -12.99
C TRP A 109 -21.07 13.95 -11.87
N PRO A 110 -21.81 13.95 -10.74
CA PRO A 110 -21.49 13.16 -9.56
C PRO A 110 -21.29 11.66 -9.85
N LEU A 111 -22.10 11.08 -10.75
CA LEU A 111 -21.97 9.68 -11.12
C LEU A 111 -20.66 9.38 -11.87
N VAL A 112 -20.24 10.28 -12.78
CA VAL A 112 -18.96 10.15 -13.50
C VAL A 112 -17.80 10.25 -12.52
N SER A 113 -17.83 11.20 -11.62
CA SER A 113 -16.84 11.34 -10.54
C SER A 113 -16.75 10.09 -9.67
N LEU A 114 -17.88 9.51 -9.28
CA LEU A 114 -17.91 8.27 -8.49
C LEU A 114 -17.28 7.10 -9.26
N VAL A 115 -17.60 6.93 -10.54
CA VAL A 115 -17.00 5.89 -11.39
C VAL A 115 -15.50 6.08 -11.52
N LEU A 116 -15.02 7.32 -11.70
CA LEU A 116 -13.60 7.64 -11.76
C LEU A 116 -12.90 7.36 -10.42
N LEU A 117 -13.51 7.66 -9.28
CA LEU A 117 -12.97 7.31 -7.97
C LEU A 117 -12.88 5.78 -7.81
N CYS A 118 -13.93 5.04 -8.18
CA CYS A 118 -13.91 3.57 -8.16
C CYS A 118 -12.80 3.00 -9.05
N LEU A 119 -12.66 3.51 -10.27
CA LEU A 119 -11.60 3.10 -11.20
C LEU A 119 -10.21 3.39 -10.61
N GLY A 120 -10.02 4.59 -10.06
CA GLY A 120 -8.78 4.96 -9.39
C GLY A 120 -8.44 4.01 -8.23
N ARG A 121 -9.43 3.57 -7.46
CA ARG A 121 -9.24 2.59 -6.37
C ARG A 121 -8.85 1.22 -6.87
N VAL A 122 -9.46 0.75 -7.95
CA VAL A 122 -9.09 -0.53 -8.58
C VAL A 122 -7.65 -0.47 -9.10
N ILE A 123 -7.29 0.59 -9.82
CA ILE A 123 -5.93 0.80 -10.34
C ILE A 123 -4.93 0.87 -9.19
N LEU A 124 -5.25 1.59 -8.11
CA LEU A 124 -4.41 1.68 -6.91
C LEU A 124 -4.18 0.33 -6.26
N GLY A 125 -5.23 -0.50 -6.14
CA GLY A 125 -5.13 -1.84 -5.58
C GLY A 125 -4.20 -2.75 -6.38
N ILE A 126 -4.31 -2.72 -7.71
CA ILE A 126 -3.39 -3.44 -8.60
C ILE A 126 -1.98 -2.90 -8.44
N GLY A 127 -1.79 -1.58 -8.50
CA GLY A 127 -0.49 -0.92 -8.36
C GLY A 127 0.18 -1.27 -7.04
N GLN A 128 -0.55 -1.22 -5.93
CA GLN A 128 -0.07 -1.58 -4.60
C GLN A 128 0.34 -3.06 -4.51
N SER A 129 -0.43 -3.96 -5.10
CA SER A 129 -0.10 -5.38 -5.15
C SER A 129 1.25 -5.63 -5.84
N PHE A 130 1.49 -4.95 -6.97
CA PHE A 130 2.74 -5.04 -7.73
C PHE A 130 3.91 -4.38 -6.98
N ALA A 131 3.75 -3.14 -6.50
CA ALA A 131 4.78 -2.43 -5.76
C ALA A 131 5.19 -3.16 -4.49
N GLY A 132 4.24 -3.63 -3.68
CA GLY A 132 4.49 -4.32 -2.42
C GLY A 132 5.17 -5.67 -2.61
N THR A 133 4.66 -6.51 -3.53
CA THR A 133 5.28 -7.80 -3.86
C THR A 133 6.69 -7.59 -4.43
N GLY A 134 6.83 -6.65 -5.36
CA GLY A 134 8.11 -6.34 -5.99
C GLY A 134 9.14 -5.81 -5.00
N SER A 135 8.78 -4.88 -4.12
CA SER A 135 9.69 -4.32 -3.12
C SER A 135 10.21 -5.39 -2.16
N THR A 136 9.33 -6.31 -1.72
CA THR A 136 9.74 -7.42 -0.86
C THR A 136 10.75 -8.32 -1.58
N LEU A 137 10.43 -8.76 -2.80
CA LEU A 137 11.31 -9.64 -3.58
C LEU A 137 12.61 -8.94 -3.99
N TRP A 138 12.55 -7.66 -4.32
CA TRP A 138 13.74 -6.86 -4.63
C TRP A 138 14.64 -6.71 -3.41
N GLY A 139 14.07 -6.39 -2.25
CA GLY A 139 14.80 -6.32 -0.99
C GLY A 139 15.51 -7.64 -0.66
N VAL A 140 14.80 -8.77 -0.75
CA VAL A 140 15.38 -10.11 -0.55
C VAL A 140 16.49 -10.40 -1.57
N GLY A 141 16.29 -10.02 -2.82
CA GLY A 141 17.28 -10.20 -3.88
C GLY A 141 18.57 -9.39 -3.67
N VAL A 142 18.47 -8.21 -3.03
CA VAL A 142 19.62 -7.34 -2.75
C VAL A 142 20.42 -7.82 -1.53
N VAL A 143 19.76 -8.34 -0.49
CA VAL A 143 20.44 -8.72 0.76
C VAL A 143 20.62 -10.21 0.95
N GLY A 144 19.97 -11.03 0.11
CA GLY A 144 20.03 -12.47 0.17
C GLY A 144 19.02 -13.13 1.11
N SER A 145 18.79 -14.43 0.89
CA SER A 145 17.80 -15.24 1.59
C SER A 145 17.98 -15.29 3.13
N PRO A 146 19.20 -15.28 3.70
CA PRO A 146 19.36 -15.28 5.16
C PRO A 146 18.72 -14.07 5.86
N HIS A 147 18.48 -12.97 5.14
CA HIS A 147 17.96 -11.73 5.71
C HIS A 147 16.49 -11.47 5.40
N ILE A 148 15.74 -12.47 4.91
CA ILE A 148 14.30 -12.37 4.58
C ILE A 148 13.49 -11.79 5.75
N GLY A 149 13.70 -12.28 6.97
CA GLY A 149 12.98 -11.79 8.16
C GLY A 149 13.14 -10.29 8.37
N ARG A 150 14.36 -9.74 8.18
CA ARG A 150 14.60 -8.29 8.27
C ARG A 150 13.89 -7.51 7.18
N VAL A 151 13.88 -8.02 5.94
CA VAL A 151 13.14 -7.37 4.83
C VAL A 151 11.65 -7.31 5.13
N ILE A 152 11.06 -8.40 5.64
CA ILE A 152 9.64 -8.45 6.00
C ILE A 152 9.34 -7.47 7.14
N SER A 153 10.19 -7.42 8.19
CA SER A 153 10.01 -6.47 9.29
C SER A 153 10.08 -5.02 8.82
N TRP A 154 11.05 -4.65 8.00
CA TRP A 154 11.14 -3.31 7.44
C TRP A 154 9.96 -2.98 6.51
N ASN A 155 9.48 -3.95 5.73
CA ASN A 155 8.25 -3.76 4.94
C ASN A 155 7.03 -3.49 5.82
N GLY A 156 6.90 -4.17 6.96
CA GLY A 156 5.84 -3.89 7.95
C GLY A 156 5.94 -2.46 8.49
N ILE A 157 7.13 -2.06 8.96
CA ILE A 157 7.37 -0.71 9.50
C ILE A 157 7.01 0.38 8.48
N VAL A 158 7.50 0.27 7.24
CA VAL A 158 7.23 1.28 6.21
C VAL A 158 5.76 1.28 5.76
N THR A 159 5.10 0.12 5.77
CA THR A 159 3.67 0.01 5.43
C THR A 159 2.81 0.78 6.43
N TYR A 160 2.91 0.44 7.71
CA TYR A 160 2.10 1.08 8.75
C TYR A 160 2.52 2.54 8.97
N GLY A 161 3.82 2.83 8.92
CA GLY A 161 4.33 4.19 8.98
C GLY A 161 3.80 5.08 7.85
N ALA A 162 3.73 4.57 6.63
CA ALA A 162 3.16 5.29 5.49
C ALA A 162 1.66 5.56 5.66
N MET A 163 0.90 4.58 6.15
CA MET A 163 -0.53 4.76 6.42
C MET A 163 -0.77 5.76 7.54
N ALA A 164 -0.01 5.66 8.63
CA ALA A 164 -0.12 6.58 9.77
C ALA A 164 0.21 8.04 9.39
N MET A 165 1.19 8.25 8.51
CA MET A 165 1.52 9.58 7.99
C MET A 165 0.55 10.04 6.90
N GLY A 166 0.08 9.13 6.06
CA GLY A 166 -0.76 9.44 4.91
C GLY A 166 -2.10 10.03 5.29
N ALA A 167 -2.76 9.48 6.30
CA ALA A 167 -4.09 9.94 6.72
C ALA A 167 -4.10 11.43 7.15
N PRO A 168 -3.26 11.89 8.08
CA PRO A 168 -3.24 13.31 8.45
C PRO A 168 -2.75 14.21 7.30
N LEU A 169 -1.76 13.78 6.52
CA LEU A 169 -1.31 14.54 5.35
C LEU A 169 -2.41 14.68 4.30
N GLY A 170 -3.19 13.63 4.08
CA GLY A 170 -4.33 13.64 3.17
C GLY A 170 -5.40 14.62 3.60
N VAL A 171 -5.76 14.63 4.89
CA VAL A 171 -6.72 15.59 5.45
C VAL A 171 -6.22 17.04 5.29
N VAL A 172 -4.94 17.29 5.55
CA VAL A 172 -4.33 18.61 5.36
C VAL A 172 -4.39 19.03 3.89
N CYS A 173 -3.93 18.16 2.97
CA CYS A 173 -3.99 18.44 1.53
C CYS A 173 -5.43 18.73 1.06
N TYR A 174 -6.38 17.93 1.51
CA TYR A 174 -7.79 18.11 1.15
C TYR A 174 -8.37 19.40 1.69
N ARG A 175 -8.04 19.78 2.93
CA ARG A 175 -8.54 21.00 3.58
C ARG A 175 -8.10 22.28 2.85
N TYR A 176 -6.88 22.31 2.31
CA TYR A 176 -6.36 23.51 1.65
C TYR A 176 -6.63 23.56 0.13
N VAL A 177 -6.62 22.43 -0.55
CA VAL A 177 -6.68 22.38 -2.03
C VAL A 177 -7.80 21.44 -2.53
N GLY A 178 -8.57 20.84 -1.64
CA GLY A 178 -9.65 19.91 -2.02
C GLY A 178 -9.14 18.59 -2.59
N LEU A 179 -10.02 17.87 -3.31
CA LEU A 179 -9.70 16.59 -3.94
C LEU A 179 -8.58 16.72 -4.99
N GLN A 180 -8.48 17.85 -5.66
CA GLN A 180 -7.40 18.12 -6.62
C GLN A 180 -6.03 18.09 -5.95
N GLY A 181 -5.89 18.74 -4.78
CA GLY A 181 -4.64 18.72 -4.02
C GLY A 181 -4.24 17.33 -3.58
N LEU A 182 -5.21 16.53 -3.13
CA LEU A 182 -5.00 15.14 -2.76
C LEU A 182 -4.51 14.30 -3.96
N ALA A 183 -5.14 14.47 -5.13
CA ALA A 183 -4.77 13.79 -6.37
C ALA A 183 -3.35 14.15 -6.81
N LEU A 184 -3.00 15.42 -6.79
CA LEU A 184 -1.65 15.91 -7.13
C LEU A 184 -0.60 15.38 -6.15
N ALA A 185 -0.91 15.31 -4.85
CA ALA A 185 -0.01 14.73 -3.85
C ALA A 185 0.27 13.24 -4.13
N ILE A 186 -0.76 12.47 -4.47
CA ILE A 186 -0.63 11.06 -4.87
C ILE A 186 0.27 10.93 -6.12
N MET A 187 0.01 11.75 -7.15
CA MET A 187 0.81 11.74 -8.37
C MET A 187 2.26 12.14 -8.10
N ALA A 188 2.49 13.16 -7.28
CA ALA A 188 3.84 13.63 -6.93
C ALA A 188 4.64 12.54 -6.18
N VAL A 189 4.04 11.91 -5.17
CA VAL A 189 4.67 10.80 -4.42
C VAL A 189 5.03 9.65 -5.36
N ALA A 190 4.11 9.24 -6.22
CA ALA A 190 4.34 8.15 -7.16
C ALA A 190 5.42 8.52 -8.21
N ALA A 191 5.39 9.75 -8.76
CA ALA A 191 6.37 10.22 -9.74
C ALA A 191 7.78 10.27 -9.14
N VAL A 192 7.94 10.84 -7.94
CA VAL A 192 9.23 10.88 -7.23
C VAL A 192 9.74 9.46 -6.98
N ALA A 193 8.88 8.56 -6.52
CA ALA A 193 9.25 7.17 -6.30
C ALA A 193 9.70 6.46 -7.59
N ILE A 194 9.01 6.69 -8.72
CA ILE A 194 9.40 6.15 -10.04
C ILE A 194 10.79 6.68 -10.43
N LEU A 195 11.00 8.00 -10.36
CA LEU A 195 12.28 8.63 -10.70
C LEU A 195 13.43 8.09 -9.82
N CYS A 196 13.18 7.85 -8.54
CA CYS A 196 14.15 7.24 -7.64
C CYS A 196 14.37 5.74 -7.89
N ALA A 197 13.39 5.02 -8.44
CA ALA A 197 13.51 3.59 -8.74
C ALA A 197 14.29 3.32 -10.04
N LEU A 198 14.15 4.18 -11.05
CA LEU A 198 14.75 3.99 -12.37
C LEU A 198 16.27 3.78 -12.35
N PRO A 199 17.09 4.59 -11.64
CA PRO A 199 18.56 4.44 -11.63
C PRO A 199 19.04 3.27 -10.77
N ARG A 200 18.17 2.60 -10.00
CA ARG A 200 18.57 1.51 -9.11
C ARG A 200 18.91 0.24 -9.90
N ALA A 201 19.87 -0.54 -9.38
CA ALA A 201 20.28 -1.79 -10.00
C ALA A 201 19.14 -2.83 -9.98
N GLU A 202 19.00 -3.55 -11.08
CA GLU A 202 18.06 -4.68 -11.17
C GLU A 202 18.65 -5.90 -10.48
N VAL A 203 17.79 -6.67 -9.81
CA VAL A 203 18.09 -8.01 -9.36
C VAL A 203 17.54 -8.97 -10.40
N LYS A 204 18.38 -9.90 -10.88
CA LYS A 204 17.97 -10.88 -11.90
C LYS A 204 16.79 -11.71 -11.39
N ALA A 205 15.78 -11.87 -12.23
CA ALA A 205 14.69 -12.80 -12.00
C ALA A 205 15.26 -14.21 -11.75
N LYS A 206 14.74 -14.90 -10.74
CA LYS A 206 15.12 -16.30 -10.50
C LYS A 206 14.65 -17.14 -11.69
N LYS A 207 15.61 -17.76 -12.42
CA LYS A 207 15.30 -18.76 -13.44
C LYS A 207 14.78 -20.02 -12.74
N GLY A 208 13.49 -20.17 -12.57
CA GLY A 208 12.83 -21.35 -12.04
C GLY A 208 11.46 -21.51 -12.69
N LYS A 209 10.96 -22.75 -12.80
CA LYS A 209 9.57 -22.94 -13.22
C LYS A 209 8.65 -22.40 -12.12
N PRO A 210 7.75 -21.44 -12.42
CA PRO A 210 6.80 -20.94 -11.43
C PRO A 210 5.96 -22.10 -10.91
N MET A 211 5.84 -22.22 -9.60
CA MET A 211 4.92 -23.19 -9.01
C MET A 211 3.48 -22.84 -9.38
N SER A 212 2.64 -23.84 -9.63
CA SER A 212 1.23 -23.59 -9.89
C SER A 212 0.56 -22.98 -8.67
N PHE A 213 -0.35 -22.04 -8.88
CA PHE A 213 -1.08 -21.35 -7.81
C PHE A 213 -1.74 -22.33 -6.83
N ARG A 214 -2.32 -23.44 -7.35
CA ARG A 214 -2.94 -24.49 -6.52
C ARG A 214 -1.94 -25.17 -5.60
N ALA A 215 -0.74 -25.46 -6.06
CA ALA A 215 0.30 -26.11 -5.25
C ALA A 215 0.81 -25.18 -4.14
N VAL A 216 0.95 -23.88 -4.44
CA VAL A 216 1.32 -22.88 -3.43
C VAL A 216 0.19 -22.71 -2.41
N LEU A 217 -1.05 -22.52 -2.87
CA LEU A 217 -2.22 -22.34 -2.01
C LEU A 217 -2.39 -23.54 -1.06
N GLY A 218 -2.27 -24.76 -1.56
CA GLY A 218 -2.40 -25.96 -0.73
C GLY A 218 -1.38 -26.05 0.41
N ARG A 219 -0.18 -25.45 0.23
CA ARG A 219 0.86 -25.43 1.28
C ARG A 219 0.72 -24.29 2.27
N VAL A 220 0.29 -23.10 1.81
CA VAL A 220 0.21 -21.89 2.66
C VAL A 220 -1.17 -21.62 3.23
N TRP A 221 -2.20 -22.32 2.77
CA TRP A 221 -3.58 -22.14 3.19
C TRP A 221 -3.79 -22.12 4.72
N PRO A 222 -3.24 -23.05 5.54
CA PRO A 222 -3.48 -23.00 6.99
C PRO A 222 -2.87 -21.77 7.66
N TYR A 223 -1.68 -21.40 7.24
CA TYR A 223 -0.98 -20.20 7.75
C TYR A 223 -1.66 -18.92 7.30
N GLY A 224 -2.10 -18.90 6.03
CA GLY A 224 -2.86 -17.78 5.48
C GLY A 224 -4.21 -17.59 6.16
N MET A 225 -4.91 -18.68 6.49
CA MET A 225 -6.17 -18.62 7.20
C MET A 225 -5.99 -18.11 8.65
N ALA A 226 -4.98 -18.58 9.36
CA ALA A 226 -4.67 -18.07 10.69
C ALA A 226 -4.40 -16.57 10.68
N LEU A 227 -3.62 -16.08 9.70
CA LEU A 227 -3.32 -14.66 9.55
C LEU A 227 -4.57 -13.86 9.14
N ALA A 228 -5.42 -14.41 8.29
CA ALA A 228 -6.67 -13.77 7.88
C ALA A 228 -7.64 -13.61 9.06
N LEU A 229 -7.77 -14.64 9.91
CA LEU A 229 -8.60 -14.58 11.11
C LEU A 229 -8.07 -13.55 12.12
N ALA A 230 -6.76 -13.52 12.35
CA ALA A 230 -6.13 -12.50 13.19
C ALA A 230 -6.36 -11.08 12.64
N SER A 231 -6.19 -10.88 11.32
CA SER A 231 -6.42 -9.59 10.68
C SER A 231 -7.89 -9.17 10.69
N ALA A 232 -8.83 -10.12 10.57
CA ALA A 232 -10.26 -9.86 10.70
C ALA A 232 -10.61 -9.40 12.11
N GLY A 233 -10.05 -10.05 13.15
CA GLY A 233 -10.21 -9.62 14.54
C GLY A 233 -9.72 -8.20 14.77
N PHE A 234 -8.52 -7.88 14.28
CA PHE A 234 -7.99 -6.52 14.31
C PHE A 234 -8.92 -5.51 13.61
N GLY A 235 -9.38 -5.85 12.40
CA GLY A 235 -10.27 -4.99 11.62
C GLY A 235 -11.62 -4.73 12.30
N VAL A 236 -12.21 -5.75 12.92
CA VAL A 236 -13.46 -5.63 13.68
C VAL A 236 -13.26 -4.69 14.88
N ILE A 237 -12.22 -4.92 15.69
CA ILE A 237 -11.96 -4.07 16.85
C ILE A 237 -11.67 -2.64 16.42
N ALA A 238 -10.81 -2.42 15.43
CA ALA A 238 -10.47 -1.09 14.94
C ALA A 238 -11.69 -0.32 14.41
N THR A 239 -12.65 -1.02 13.78
CA THR A 239 -13.86 -0.38 13.23
C THR A 239 -14.90 -0.10 14.30
N PHE A 240 -15.14 -1.06 15.21
CA PHE A 240 -16.25 -0.97 16.15
C PHE A 240 -15.89 -0.30 17.48
N ILE A 241 -14.60 -0.15 17.82
CA ILE A 241 -14.19 0.48 19.07
C ILE A 241 -14.67 1.92 19.18
N THR A 242 -14.61 2.69 18.10
CA THR A 242 -15.12 4.08 18.07
C THR A 242 -16.62 4.13 18.27
N LEU A 243 -17.37 3.32 17.54
CA LEU A 243 -18.82 3.21 17.68
C LEU A 243 -19.24 2.73 19.07
N PHE A 244 -18.47 1.82 19.65
CA PHE A 244 -18.72 1.33 21.02
C PHE A 244 -18.50 2.44 22.06
N TYR A 245 -17.44 3.24 21.94
CA TYR A 245 -17.19 4.40 22.80
C TYR A 245 -18.28 5.45 22.68
N ASP A 246 -18.70 5.77 21.43
CA ASP A 246 -19.80 6.70 21.17
C ASP A 246 -21.11 6.21 21.76
N ALA A 247 -21.46 4.95 21.60
CA ALA A 247 -22.66 4.34 22.17
C ALA A 247 -22.68 4.33 23.70
N LYS A 248 -21.49 4.34 24.32
CA LYS A 248 -21.32 4.40 25.80
C LYS A 248 -21.16 5.82 26.32
N GLY A 249 -21.03 6.83 25.43
CA GLY A 249 -20.72 8.19 25.83
C GLY A 249 -19.33 8.34 26.46
N TRP A 250 -18.37 7.50 26.05
CA TRP A 250 -17.01 7.54 26.57
C TRP A 250 -16.10 8.38 25.65
N ASP A 251 -15.31 9.25 26.26
CA ASP A 251 -14.25 9.96 25.57
C ASP A 251 -12.99 9.09 25.43
N GLY A 252 -12.18 9.37 24.40
CA GLY A 252 -10.87 8.74 24.25
C GLY A 252 -10.81 7.55 23.28
N ALA A 253 -11.83 7.35 22.44
CA ALA A 253 -11.83 6.29 21.42
C ALA A 253 -10.58 6.32 20.52
N ALA A 254 -10.12 7.52 20.13
CA ALA A 254 -8.91 7.69 19.34
C ALA A 254 -7.64 7.22 20.09
N PHE A 255 -7.55 7.50 21.39
CA PHE A 255 -6.45 7.07 22.23
C PHE A 255 -6.45 5.53 22.41
N ALA A 256 -7.63 4.95 22.65
CA ALA A 256 -7.79 3.50 22.75
C ALA A 256 -7.38 2.81 21.44
N LEU A 257 -7.75 3.36 20.28
CA LEU A 257 -7.36 2.86 18.97
C LEU A 257 -5.84 2.96 18.74
N THR A 258 -5.23 4.06 19.16
CA THR A 258 -3.78 4.26 19.07
C THR A 258 -3.04 3.23 19.91
N LEU A 259 -3.45 3.02 21.18
CA LEU A 259 -2.87 2.00 22.05
C LEU A 259 -3.04 0.57 21.51
N PHE A 260 -4.17 0.30 20.88
CA PHE A 260 -4.42 -1.00 20.26
C PHE A 260 -3.56 -1.25 19.01
N SER A 261 -3.13 -0.18 18.34
CA SER A 261 -2.35 -0.25 17.10
C SER A 261 -0.82 -0.27 17.33
N CYS A 262 -0.35 0.04 18.55
CA CYS A 262 1.06 -0.02 18.96
C CYS A 262 1.42 -1.40 19.51
#